data_54578a715d8c6e88945e5d82fed7d416
#
_entry.id   54578a715d8c6e88945e5d82fed7d416
#
_cell.length_a   1.000
_cell.length_b   1.000
_cell.length_c   1.000
_cell.angle_alpha   90.00
_cell.angle_beta   90.00
_cell.angle_gamma   90.00
#
_symmetry.space_group_name_H-M   'P 1'
#
loop_
_entity.id
_entity.type
_entity.pdbx_description
1 polymer ?
#
loop_
_entity_poly.entity_id
_entity_poly.type
_entity_poly.pdbx_seq_one_letter_code
_entity_poly.pdbx_strand_id
1 'polypeptide(L)'
;MKEIIGIYGTAASHWVGDGFPVRSLLYYGDLREHISPFLLLDNAGPAQFAPTDKRRGVGTHPHRGFETVTIVYAGEVAHADSAGNSGVIGAGDVQWMTAARGILHQEYHSEAFARQGGTLHMAQLWVNLPAKDKMSAPRYQAIVNADIPRITLPDEAGTLRVIAGEYQATHGAAKTYSPVNVWDLQLNADKEVYLQSPATHTTLLVVLQGNV
;
A
#
# COMPACT_ATOMS: atom_id res chain seq x y z
N MET A 1 -1.32 3.35 26.84
CA MET A 1 -0.31 2.97 25.82
C MET A 1 -0.75 1.64 25.23
N LYS A 2 -0.56 1.38 23.93
CA LYS A 2 -0.85 0.07 23.34
C LYS A 2 0.28 -0.89 23.69
N GLU A 3 -0.07 -2.16 23.92
CA GLU A 3 0.91 -3.21 24.15
C GLU A 3 1.37 -3.82 22.83
N ILE A 4 2.63 -4.19 22.73
CA ILE A 4 3.17 -4.94 21.60
C ILE A 4 2.78 -6.41 21.80
N ILE A 5 1.93 -6.95 20.92
CA ILE A 5 1.47 -8.33 20.95
C ILE A 5 2.30 -9.28 20.10
N GLY A 6 3.17 -8.75 19.25
CA GLY A 6 4.08 -9.54 18.42
C GLY A 6 5.05 -8.69 17.62
N ILE A 7 6.23 -9.25 17.37
CA ILE A 7 7.25 -8.71 16.46
C ILE A 7 7.55 -9.82 15.45
N TYR A 8 7.42 -9.50 14.18
CA TYR A 8 7.55 -10.47 13.09
C TYR A 8 8.73 -10.08 12.21
N GLY A 9 9.58 -11.05 11.93
CA GLY A 9 10.70 -10.89 11.00
C GLY A 9 10.26 -10.94 9.53
N THR A 10 11.18 -10.64 8.63
CA THR A 10 10.92 -10.66 7.20
C THR A 10 10.73 -12.07 6.67
N ALA A 11 9.66 -12.29 5.90
CA ALA A 11 9.41 -13.52 5.18
C ALA A 11 10.39 -13.71 3.98
N ALA A 12 10.46 -14.93 3.48
CA ALA A 12 11.20 -15.24 2.26
C ALA A 12 10.64 -14.46 1.06
N SER A 13 11.53 -14.07 0.15
CA SER A 13 11.12 -13.39 -1.08
C SER A 13 10.54 -14.38 -2.08
N HIS A 14 9.50 -13.97 -2.81
CA HIS A 14 8.92 -14.69 -3.94
C HIS A 14 8.52 -13.69 -5.05
N TRP A 15 8.17 -14.22 -6.22
CA TRP A 15 7.74 -13.38 -7.33
C TRP A 15 6.23 -13.39 -7.49
N VAL A 16 5.65 -12.20 -7.69
CA VAL A 16 4.29 -12.02 -8.18
C VAL A 16 4.38 -11.64 -9.67
N GLY A 17 3.95 -12.55 -10.53
CA GLY A 17 4.27 -12.46 -11.96
C GLY A 17 5.77 -12.49 -12.20
N ASP A 18 6.23 -11.73 -13.20
CA ASP A 18 7.64 -11.53 -13.52
C ASP A 18 8.11 -10.07 -13.26
N GLY A 19 7.25 -9.28 -12.65
CA GLY A 19 7.50 -7.86 -12.39
C GLY A 19 7.74 -7.50 -10.93
N PHE A 20 7.28 -8.29 -9.97
CA PHE A 20 7.24 -7.88 -8.57
C PHE A 20 7.93 -8.90 -7.65
N PRO A 21 9.19 -8.67 -7.24
CA PRO A 21 9.84 -9.47 -6.21
C PRO A 21 9.35 -9.02 -4.83
N VAL A 22 8.47 -9.78 -4.20
CA VAL A 22 7.79 -9.40 -2.96
C VAL A 22 8.26 -10.19 -1.76
N ARG A 23 8.08 -9.57 -0.58
CA ARG A 23 8.10 -10.21 0.74
C ARG A 23 6.79 -9.89 1.42
N SER A 24 6.03 -10.91 1.80
CA SER A 24 4.79 -10.73 2.54
C SER A 24 5.10 -10.43 4.00
N LEU A 25 4.92 -9.18 4.39
CA LEU A 25 5.21 -8.72 5.76
C LEU A 25 4.04 -8.98 6.70
N LEU A 26 2.81 -9.01 6.17
CA LEU A 26 1.59 -9.34 6.88
C LEU A 26 0.78 -10.30 6.04
N TYR A 27 0.26 -11.34 6.66
CA TYR A 27 -0.65 -12.28 6.02
C TYR A 27 -1.73 -12.75 6.99
N TYR A 28 -2.96 -12.56 6.59
CA TYR A 28 -4.16 -12.89 7.36
C TYR A 28 -4.19 -14.37 7.81
N GLY A 29 -3.71 -15.30 6.99
CA GLY A 29 -3.67 -16.71 7.33
C GLY A 29 -2.88 -17.02 8.61
N ASP A 30 -1.85 -16.22 8.90
CA ASP A 30 -1.00 -16.38 10.08
C ASP A 30 -1.47 -15.53 11.26
N LEU A 31 -1.92 -14.30 11.01
CA LEU A 31 -2.21 -13.30 12.03
C LEU A 31 -3.71 -13.12 12.31
N ARG A 32 -4.57 -13.61 11.43
CA ARG A 32 -6.04 -13.68 11.57
C ARG A 32 -6.67 -12.37 12.05
N GLU A 33 -7.51 -12.45 13.11
CA GLU A 33 -8.22 -11.31 13.67
C GLU A 33 -7.31 -10.22 14.24
N HIS A 34 -6.06 -10.54 14.56
CA HIS A 34 -5.12 -9.56 15.13
C HIS A 34 -4.75 -8.45 14.17
N ILE A 35 -4.96 -8.64 12.86
CA ILE A 35 -4.67 -7.63 11.85
C ILE A 35 -5.90 -7.08 11.13
N SER A 36 -7.11 -7.55 11.50
CA SER A 36 -8.35 -7.07 10.88
C SER A 36 -8.48 -5.54 11.00
N PRO A 37 -8.88 -4.82 9.92
CA PRO A 37 -9.37 -5.32 8.63
C PRO A 37 -8.28 -5.59 7.58
N PHE A 38 -7.01 -5.55 7.94
CA PHE A 38 -5.93 -5.82 6.99
C PHE A 38 -5.82 -7.32 6.70
N LEU A 39 -5.56 -7.68 5.44
CA LEU A 39 -5.48 -9.07 4.99
C LEU A 39 -4.07 -9.46 4.57
N LEU A 40 -3.34 -8.53 3.97
CA LEU A 40 -2.00 -8.75 3.43
C LEU A 40 -1.27 -7.43 3.33
N LEU A 41 0.03 -7.45 3.54
CA LEU A 41 0.94 -6.39 3.12
C LEU A 41 2.18 -7.04 2.51
N ASP A 42 2.34 -6.82 1.21
CA ASP A 42 3.52 -7.19 0.44
C ASP A 42 4.41 -5.96 0.24
N ASN A 43 5.71 -6.13 0.47
CA ASN A 43 6.72 -5.15 0.09
C ASN A 43 7.47 -5.67 -1.14
N ALA A 44 7.28 -5.02 -2.29
CA ALA A 44 7.96 -5.34 -3.55
C ALA A 44 9.20 -4.46 -3.71
N GLY A 45 10.34 -5.07 -3.66
CA GLY A 45 11.63 -4.39 -3.76
C GLY A 45 12.17 -3.88 -2.41
N PRO A 46 13.08 -2.83 -2.42
CA PRO A 46 13.62 -2.21 -3.64
C PRO A 46 14.42 -3.21 -4.50
N ALA A 47 14.18 -3.17 -5.81
CA ALA A 47 14.84 -4.04 -6.77
C ALA A 47 15.24 -3.27 -8.04
N GLN A 48 16.42 -3.56 -8.56
CA GLN A 48 16.91 -2.96 -9.80
C GLN A 48 16.45 -3.74 -11.02
N PHE A 49 15.90 -3.04 -11.99
CA PHE A 49 15.50 -3.59 -13.28
C PHE A 49 16.31 -2.97 -14.41
N ALA A 50 16.88 -3.82 -15.25
CA ALA A 50 17.52 -3.36 -16.46
C ALA A 50 16.48 -2.90 -17.49
N PRO A 51 16.83 -1.92 -18.35
CA PRO A 51 15.99 -1.52 -19.49
C PRO A 51 15.55 -2.71 -20.34
N THR A 52 14.28 -2.69 -20.76
CA THR A 52 13.70 -3.75 -21.59
C THR A 52 12.47 -3.27 -22.35
N ASP A 53 12.22 -3.85 -23.52
CA ASP A 53 10.96 -3.70 -24.24
C ASP A 53 9.92 -4.77 -23.85
N LYS A 54 10.30 -5.72 -22.98
CA LYS A 54 9.39 -6.75 -22.50
C LYS A 54 8.46 -6.19 -21.43
N ARG A 55 7.17 -6.47 -21.56
CA ARG A 55 6.16 -6.15 -20.55
C ARG A 55 6.36 -7.09 -19.35
N ARG A 56 6.69 -6.54 -18.19
CA ARG A 56 6.85 -7.27 -16.93
C ARG A 56 5.76 -6.87 -15.95
N GLY A 57 5.24 -7.84 -15.23
CA GLY A 57 4.18 -7.59 -14.24
C GLY A 57 3.37 -8.83 -13.96
N VAL A 58 2.11 -8.61 -13.61
CA VAL A 58 1.12 -9.65 -13.37
C VAL A 58 -0.07 -9.48 -14.32
N GLY A 59 -0.39 -10.55 -15.05
CA GLY A 59 -1.49 -10.59 -16.00
C GLY A 59 -2.85 -10.48 -15.31
N THR A 60 -3.90 -10.50 -16.12
CA THR A 60 -5.27 -10.39 -15.64
C THR A 60 -5.60 -11.44 -14.58
N HIS A 61 -6.03 -10.97 -13.41
CA HIS A 61 -6.42 -11.79 -12.28
C HIS A 61 -7.58 -11.16 -11.50
N PRO A 62 -8.38 -11.97 -10.74
CA PRO A 62 -9.57 -11.49 -10.06
C PRO A 62 -9.30 -11.06 -8.62
N HIS A 63 -10.07 -10.05 -8.18
CA HIS A 63 -10.25 -9.72 -6.77
C HIS A 63 -11.73 -9.59 -6.43
N ARG A 64 -12.11 -9.92 -5.19
CA ARG A 64 -13.48 -9.80 -4.71
C ARG A 64 -13.55 -9.65 -3.20
N GLY A 65 -14.40 -8.74 -2.74
CA GLY A 65 -14.76 -8.61 -1.33
C GLY A 65 -13.78 -7.83 -0.46
N PHE A 66 -12.77 -7.17 -1.06
CA PHE A 66 -11.76 -6.38 -0.39
C PHE A 66 -11.25 -5.26 -1.28
N GLU A 67 -10.30 -4.48 -0.79
CA GLU A 67 -9.64 -3.39 -1.48
C GLU A 67 -8.15 -3.70 -1.62
N THR A 68 -7.56 -3.38 -2.77
CA THR A 68 -6.11 -3.40 -2.99
C THR A 68 -5.58 -1.97 -3.01
N VAL A 69 -4.51 -1.73 -2.27
CA VAL A 69 -3.87 -0.41 -2.16
C VAL A 69 -2.42 -0.56 -2.55
N THR A 70 -2.02 0.09 -3.63
CA THR A 70 -0.64 0.11 -4.10
C THR A 70 -0.03 1.47 -3.77
N ILE A 71 1.06 1.47 -3.00
CA ILE A 71 1.83 2.66 -2.63
C ILE A 71 3.17 2.55 -3.33
N VAL A 72 3.47 3.47 -4.25
CA VAL A 72 4.74 3.45 -4.99
C VAL A 72 5.76 4.35 -4.31
N TYR A 73 6.94 3.82 -4.00
CA TYR A 73 8.06 4.57 -3.44
C TYR A 73 9.11 4.90 -4.50
N ALA A 74 9.31 4.03 -5.48
CA ALA A 74 10.20 4.24 -6.62
C ALA A 74 9.73 3.42 -7.83
N GLY A 75 10.02 3.91 -9.03
CA GLY A 75 9.56 3.31 -10.27
C GLY A 75 8.13 3.72 -10.64
N GLU A 76 7.53 2.99 -11.57
CA GLU A 76 6.17 3.26 -12.06
C GLU A 76 5.43 1.95 -12.35
N VAL A 77 4.15 1.92 -11.99
CA VAL A 77 3.24 0.80 -12.23
C VAL A 77 2.07 1.27 -13.11
N ALA A 78 1.89 0.59 -14.23
CA ALA A 78 0.71 0.73 -15.07
C ALA A 78 -0.31 -0.34 -14.72
N HIS A 79 -1.57 0.04 -14.65
CA HIS A 79 -2.66 -0.86 -14.34
C HIS A 79 -3.84 -0.67 -15.29
N ALA A 80 -4.69 -1.69 -15.39
CA ALA A 80 -5.98 -1.62 -16.07
C ALA A 80 -6.94 -2.63 -15.45
N ASP A 81 -8.24 -2.31 -15.46
CA ASP A 81 -9.27 -3.15 -14.87
C ASP A 81 -10.47 -3.36 -15.79
N SER A 82 -11.31 -4.35 -15.44
CA SER A 82 -12.50 -4.71 -16.21
C SER A 82 -13.68 -3.73 -16.10
N ALA A 83 -13.57 -2.70 -15.25
CA ALA A 83 -14.53 -1.61 -15.16
C ALA A 83 -14.18 -0.45 -16.10
N GLY A 84 -13.07 -0.56 -16.86
CA GLY A 84 -12.62 0.43 -17.83
C GLY A 84 -11.66 1.48 -17.26
N ASN A 85 -11.17 1.30 -16.02
CA ASN A 85 -10.16 2.17 -15.48
C ASN A 85 -8.78 1.71 -15.92
N SER A 86 -7.90 2.67 -16.16
CA SER A 86 -6.48 2.44 -16.42
C SER A 86 -5.68 3.66 -16.05
N GLY A 87 -4.39 3.49 -15.80
CA GLY A 87 -3.49 4.58 -15.46
C GLY A 87 -2.08 4.11 -15.13
N VAL A 88 -1.24 5.08 -14.82
CA VAL A 88 0.11 4.88 -14.32
C VAL A 88 0.23 5.61 -12.99
N ILE A 89 0.80 4.95 -12.01
CA ILE A 89 1.15 5.54 -10.72
C ILE A 89 2.67 5.51 -10.57
N GLY A 90 3.24 6.63 -10.14
CA GLY A 90 4.67 6.84 -9.95
C GLY A 90 5.05 7.05 -8.48
N ALA A 91 6.29 7.43 -8.25
CA ALA A 91 6.84 7.61 -6.90
C ALA A 91 6.03 8.60 -6.06
N GLY A 92 5.53 8.13 -4.93
CA GLY A 92 4.68 8.86 -4.00
C GLY A 92 3.18 8.72 -4.26
N ASP A 93 2.75 8.25 -5.43
CA ASP A 93 1.35 8.03 -5.75
C ASP A 93 0.79 6.79 -5.06
N VAL A 94 -0.53 6.77 -4.94
CA VAL A 94 -1.29 5.65 -4.37
C VAL A 94 -2.44 5.29 -5.31
N GLN A 95 -2.58 4.01 -5.59
CA GLN A 95 -3.79 3.43 -6.17
C GLN A 95 -4.62 2.79 -5.08
N TRP A 96 -5.89 3.17 -4.97
CA TRP A 96 -6.84 2.52 -4.07
C TRP A 96 -7.99 1.94 -4.88
N MET A 97 -7.96 0.63 -5.11
CA MET A 97 -8.97 -0.08 -5.87
C MET A 97 -9.88 -0.89 -4.95
N THR A 98 -11.16 -0.58 -4.95
CA THR A 98 -12.19 -1.37 -4.29
C THR A 98 -12.70 -2.45 -5.23
N ALA A 99 -12.37 -3.72 -4.97
CA ALA A 99 -12.83 -4.84 -5.80
C ALA A 99 -14.31 -5.17 -5.56
N ALA A 100 -14.80 -5.04 -4.33
CA ALA A 100 -16.19 -5.23 -3.93
C ALA A 100 -16.84 -6.51 -4.52
N ARG A 101 -17.90 -6.41 -5.33
CA ARG A 101 -18.57 -7.58 -5.93
C ARG A 101 -17.72 -8.37 -6.91
N GLY A 102 -16.56 -7.84 -7.29
CA GLY A 102 -15.58 -8.51 -8.16
C GLY A 102 -15.10 -7.62 -9.29
N ILE A 103 -13.81 -7.69 -9.56
CA ILE A 103 -13.13 -7.01 -10.66
C ILE A 103 -11.98 -7.90 -11.15
N LEU A 104 -11.70 -7.81 -12.44
CA LEU A 104 -10.47 -8.32 -13.02
C LEU A 104 -9.52 -7.16 -13.22
N HIS A 105 -8.25 -7.31 -12.86
CA HIS A 105 -7.25 -6.29 -13.15
C HIS A 105 -5.90 -6.89 -13.51
N GLN A 106 -5.01 -6.04 -13.97
CA GLN A 106 -3.64 -6.36 -14.33
C GLN A 106 -2.73 -5.22 -13.92
N GLU A 107 -1.50 -5.54 -13.57
CA GLU A 107 -0.48 -4.59 -13.12
C GLU A 107 0.85 -4.90 -13.80
N TYR A 108 1.48 -3.87 -14.38
CA TYR A 108 2.74 -4.01 -15.09
C TYR A 108 3.66 -2.83 -14.78
N HIS A 109 4.95 -2.99 -14.99
CA HIS A 109 5.83 -1.84 -15.11
C HIS A 109 5.28 -0.91 -16.22
N SER A 110 5.32 0.40 -16.01
CA SER A 110 4.95 1.33 -17.10
C SER A 110 5.92 1.14 -18.29
N GLU A 111 5.48 1.51 -19.50
CA GLU A 111 6.37 1.45 -20.65
C GLU A 111 7.60 2.36 -20.49
N ALA A 112 7.41 3.53 -19.88
CA ALA A 112 8.50 4.47 -19.62
C ALA A 112 9.52 3.86 -18.66
N PHE A 113 9.06 3.32 -17.52
CA PHE A 113 9.93 2.65 -16.56
C PHE A 113 10.60 1.40 -17.15
N ALA A 114 9.87 0.58 -17.91
CA ALA A 114 10.45 -0.61 -18.55
C ALA A 114 11.59 -0.25 -19.51
N ARG A 115 11.42 0.78 -20.34
CA ARG A 115 12.43 1.26 -21.29
C ARG A 115 13.63 1.91 -20.60
N GLN A 116 13.41 2.64 -19.52
CA GLN A 116 14.48 3.32 -18.78
C GLN A 116 15.21 2.39 -17.83
N GLY A 117 14.50 1.42 -17.23
CA GLY A 117 14.96 0.65 -16.09
C GLY A 117 15.04 1.49 -14.82
N GLY A 118 15.62 0.91 -13.79
CA GLY A 118 15.82 1.61 -12.52
C GLY A 118 15.30 0.82 -11.32
N THR A 119 15.14 1.51 -10.19
CA THR A 119 14.63 0.91 -8.95
C THR A 119 13.11 0.85 -8.97
N LEU A 120 12.55 -0.31 -8.70
CA LEU A 120 11.16 -0.47 -8.31
C LEU A 120 11.07 -0.70 -6.79
N HIS A 121 10.23 0.07 -6.13
CA HIS A 121 9.87 -0.16 -4.74
C HIS A 121 8.42 0.26 -4.51
N MET A 122 7.60 -0.67 -4.05
CA MET A 122 6.20 -0.41 -3.71
C MET A 122 5.72 -1.31 -2.57
N ALA A 123 4.69 -0.89 -1.88
CA ALA A 123 3.92 -1.73 -0.96
C ALA A 123 2.54 -1.99 -1.54
N GLN A 124 2.05 -3.22 -1.41
CA GLN A 124 0.67 -3.58 -1.70
C GLN A 124 -0.03 -4.03 -0.42
N LEU A 125 -1.06 -3.29 -0.02
CA LEU A 125 -1.87 -3.56 1.15
C LEU A 125 -3.26 -4.04 0.71
N TRP A 126 -3.78 -5.10 1.35
CA TRP A 126 -5.15 -5.53 1.16
C TRP A 126 -5.99 -5.18 2.39
N VAL A 127 -7.13 -4.54 2.16
CA VAL A 127 -8.05 -4.09 3.21
C VAL A 127 -9.40 -4.77 3.01
N ASN A 128 -9.85 -5.54 4.00
CA ASN A 128 -11.13 -6.24 3.94
C ASN A 128 -12.31 -5.26 3.94
N LEU A 129 -13.33 -5.55 3.18
CA LEU A 129 -14.59 -4.82 3.23
C LEU A 129 -15.51 -5.38 4.31
N PRO A 130 -16.29 -4.53 5.00
CA PRO A 130 -17.41 -4.99 5.82
C PRO A 130 -18.39 -5.84 5.00
N ALA A 131 -19.01 -6.83 5.63
CA ALA A 131 -19.92 -7.75 4.95
C ALA A 131 -21.01 -7.05 4.12
N LYS A 132 -21.57 -5.95 4.64
CA LYS A 132 -22.59 -5.14 3.96
C LYS A 132 -22.11 -4.49 2.68
N ASP A 133 -20.81 -4.25 2.54
CA ASP A 133 -20.21 -3.53 1.41
C ASP A 133 -19.51 -4.44 0.39
N LYS A 134 -19.40 -5.76 0.69
CA LYS A 134 -18.74 -6.73 -0.20
C LYS A 134 -19.41 -6.87 -1.58
N MET A 135 -20.69 -6.54 -1.69
CA MET A 135 -21.44 -6.61 -2.94
C MET A 135 -21.68 -5.24 -3.60
N SER A 136 -21.03 -4.19 -3.11
CA SER A 136 -21.07 -2.86 -3.74
C SER A 136 -20.40 -2.86 -5.13
N ALA A 137 -20.53 -1.76 -5.86
CA ALA A 137 -19.85 -1.62 -7.15
C ALA A 137 -18.33 -1.45 -6.94
N PRO A 138 -17.50 -2.02 -7.82
CA PRO A 138 -16.07 -1.70 -7.84
C PRO A 138 -15.83 -0.20 -7.98
N ARG A 139 -14.76 0.29 -7.37
CA ARG A 139 -14.36 1.70 -7.41
C ARG A 139 -12.85 1.82 -7.52
N TYR A 140 -12.41 2.82 -8.24
CA TYR A 140 -11.01 3.13 -8.45
C TYR A 140 -10.70 4.55 -7.97
N GLN A 141 -9.59 4.74 -7.28
CA GLN A 141 -9.07 6.04 -6.85
C GLN A 141 -7.59 6.12 -7.25
N ALA A 142 -7.27 7.02 -8.17
CA ALA A 142 -5.91 7.47 -8.41
C ALA A 142 -5.64 8.64 -7.47
N ILE A 143 -4.70 8.49 -6.57
CA ILE A 143 -4.34 9.50 -5.58
C ILE A 143 -2.90 9.90 -5.87
N VAL A 144 -2.74 11.07 -6.49
CA VAL A 144 -1.41 11.58 -6.79
C VAL A 144 -0.73 12.10 -5.52
N ASN A 145 0.57 11.99 -5.48
CA ASN A 145 1.39 12.37 -4.33
C ASN A 145 1.12 13.79 -3.81
N ALA A 146 0.79 14.71 -4.72
CA ALA A 146 0.47 16.10 -4.37
C ALA A 146 -0.83 16.24 -3.57
N ASP A 147 -1.78 15.31 -3.73
CA ASP A 147 -3.07 15.34 -3.05
C ASP A 147 -3.04 14.66 -1.67
N ILE A 148 -1.93 13.98 -1.34
CA ILE A 148 -1.78 13.31 -0.04
C ILE A 148 -1.29 14.34 0.99
N PRO A 149 -2.11 14.66 2.01
CA PRO A 149 -1.71 15.61 3.04
C PRO A 149 -0.45 15.16 3.79
N ARG A 150 0.44 16.13 4.03
CA ARG A 150 1.70 15.93 4.74
C ARG A 150 1.72 16.76 6.01
N ILE A 151 2.22 16.16 7.08
CA ILE A 151 2.40 16.79 8.38
C ILE A 151 3.88 16.74 8.71
N THR A 152 4.47 17.90 8.98
CA THR A 152 5.80 17.96 9.58
C THR A 152 5.69 17.60 11.04
N LEU A 153 6.46 16.61 11.48
CA LEU A 153 6.47 16.14 12.85
C LEU A 153 7.25 17.10 13.76
N PRO A 154 6.88 17.19 15.05
CA PRO A 154 7.60 18.02 16.01
C PRO A 154 9.11 17.70 16.07
N ASP A 155 9.92 18.65 16.54
CA ASP A 155 11.35 18.52 16.80
C ASP A 155 12.15 18.00 15.58
N GLU A 156 11.67 18.36 14.38
CA GLU A 156 12.26 17.89 13.13
C GLU A 156 12.32 16.35 13.03
N ALA A 157 11.36 15.65 13.67
CA ALA A 157 11.39 14.20 13.71
C ALA A 157 11.12 13.56 12.34
N GLY A 158 10.57 14.31 11.39
CA GLY A 158 10.31 13.82 10.05
C GLY A 158 8.99 14.29 9.47
N THR A 159 8.42 13.50 8.57
CA THR A 159 7.13 13.78 7.92
C THR A 159 6.20 12.58 7.97
N LEU A 160 4.91 12.84 8.10
CA LEU A 160 3.85 11.85 8.04
C LEU A 160 2.90 12.21 6.90
N ARG A 161 2.68 11.29 5.96
CA ARG A 161 1.65 11.41 4.91
C ARG A 161 0.39 10.69 5.38
N VAL A 162 -0.75 11.36 5.31
CA VAL A 162 -2.06 10.77 5.66
C VAL A 162 -2.71 10.25 4.38
N ILE A 163 -2.52 8.97 4.09
CA ILE A 163 -3.08 8.34 2.89
C ILE A 163 -4.58 8.09 3.07
N ALA A 164 -4.96 7.51 4.21
CA ALA A 164 -6.36 7.23 4.56
C ALA A 164 -6.62 7.50 6.04
N GLY A 165 -7.90 7.74 6.36
CA GLY A 165 -8.35 8.04 7.72
C GLY A 165 -7.95 9.45 8.16
N GLU A 166 -7.46 9.59 9.38
CA GLU A 166 -7.08 10.89 9.91
C GLU A 166 -5.88 10.82 10.84
N TYR A 167 -5.13 11.89 10.93
CA TYR A 167 -4.14 12.14 11.96
C TYR A 167 -4.29 13.57 12.47
N GLN A 168 -4.51 13.73 13.79
CA GLN A 168 -4.91 15.00 14.39
C GLN A 168 -6.15 15.56 13.66
N ALA A 169 -6.14 16.74 13.11
CA ALA A 169 -7.23 17.34 12.35
C ALA A 169 -7.08 17.18 10.81
N THR A 170 -6.13 16.36 10.35
CA THR A 170 -5.83 16.18 8.93
C THR A 170 -6.46 14.89 8.42
N HIS A 171 -7.32 15.00 7.41
CA HIS A 171 -7.96 13.86 6.76
C HIS A 171 -7.15 13.37 5.56
N GLY A 172 -7.04 12.05 5.42
CA GLY A 172 -6.38 11.40 4.30
C GLY A 172 -7.14 11.54 2.99
N ALA A 173 -6.42 11.40 1.89
CA ALA A 173 -6.95 11.55 0.54
C ALA A 173 -7.88 10.40 0.11
N ALA A 174 -7.64 9.18 0.60
CA ALA A 174 -8.42 8.02 0.22
C ALA A 174 -9.79 7.98 0.91
N LYS A 175 -10.83 7.64 0.13
CA LYS A 175 -12.18 7.33 0.65
C LYS A 175 -12.24 5.84 0.95
N THR A 176 -12.55 5.48 2.18
CA THR A 176 -12.58 4.09 2.67
C THR A 176 -13.97 3.65 3.09
N TYR A 177 -14.23 2.34 3.10
CA TYR A 177 -15.46 1.74 3.62
C TYR A 177 -15.35 1.45 5.12
N SER A 178 -14.17 1.04 5.56
CA SER A 178 -13.88 0.81 6.98
C SER A 178 -13.18 2.03 7.58
N PRO A 179 -13.36 2.32 8.87
CA PRO A 179 -12.60 3.34 9.56
C PRO A 179 -11.15 2.89 9.78
N VAL A 180 -10.32 3.06 8.76
CA VAL A 180 -8.90 2.70 8.78
C VAL A 180 -8.03 3.92 8.64
N ASN A 181 -6.90 3.92 9.34
CA ASN A 181 -5.82 4.88 9.14
C ASN A 181 -4.68 4.20 8.40
N VAL A 182 -4.24 4.79 7.30
CA VAL A 182 -3.03 4.40 6.58
C VAL A 182 -2.12 5.62 6.51
N TRP A 183 -1.02 5.53 7.24
CA TRP A 183 -0.03 6.60 7.34
C TRP A 183 1.30 6.09 6.81
N ASP A 184 1.99 6.95 6.06
CA ASP A 184 3.32 6.69 5.58
C ASP A 184 4.29 7.69 6.24
N LEU A 185 5.23 7.14 7.01
CA LEU A 185 6.07 7.87 7.94
C LEU A 185 7.51 7.84 7.48
N GLN A 186 8.14 8.99 7.37
CA GLN A 186 9.58 9.15 7.21
C GLN A 186 10.14 9.81 8.46
N LEU A 187 10.92 9.05 9.24
CA LEU A 187 11.63 9.55 10.40
C LEU A 187 13.07 9.92 10.04
N ASN A 188 13.54 11.02 10.62
CA ASN A 188 14.93 11.39 10.58
C ASN A 188 15.72 10.52 11.57
N ALA A 189 17.01 10.32 11.30
CA ALA A 189 17.89 9.55 12.16
C ALA A 189 17.91 10.11 13.60
N ASP A 190 17.96 9.21 14.56
CA ASP A 190 18.04 9.52 16.00
C ASP A 190 16.89 10.38 16.54
N LYS A 191 15.73 10.33 15.87
CA LYS A 191 14.53 11.06 16.31
C LYS A 191 13.48 10.11 16.84
N GLU A 192 12.70 10.60 17.79
CA GLU A 192 11.59 9.92 18.42
C GLU A 192 10.29 10.68 18.17
N VAL A 193 9.20 9.98 17.95
CA VAL A 193 7.88 10.58 17.79
C VAL A 193 6.81 9.75 18.49
N TYR A 194 5.86 10.45 19.11
CA TYR A 194 4.68 9.84 19.73
C TYR A 194 3.47 10.00 18.82
N LEU A 195 3.01 8.89 18.24
CA LEU A 195 1.84 8.86 17.39
C LEU A 195 0.61 8.41 18.20
N GLN A 196 -0.47 9.14 18.07
CA GLN A 196 -1.74 8.78 18.70
C GLN A 196 -2.63 8.04 17.72
N SER A 197 -3.08 6.86 18.09
CA SER A 197 -4.10 6.10 17.34
C SER A 197 -5.27 5.75 18.27
N PRO A 198 -6.51 5.60 17.75
CA PRO A 198 -7.66 5.23 18.58
C PRO A 198 -7.40 3.96 19.37
N ALA A 199 -7.82 3.94 20.64
CA ALA A 199 -7.58 2.80 21.53
C ALA A 199 -8.17 1.49 21.00
N THR A 200 -9.30 1.59 20.30
CA THR A 200 -10.04 0.46 19.71
C THR A 200 -9.46 -0.07 18.39
N HIS A 201 -8.52 0.66 17.78
CA HIS A 201 -7.92 0.22 16.52
C HIS A 201 -6.74 -0.71 16.77
N THR A 202 -6.69 -1.85 16.06
CA THR A 202 -5.47 -2.60 15.88
C THR A 202 -4.44 -1.71 15.19
N THR A 203 -3.21 -1.69 15.68
CA THR A 203 -2.14 -0.85 15.12
C THR A 203 -1.00 -1.75 14.67
N LEU A 204 -0.58 -1.56 13.44
CA LEU A 204 0.55 -2.26 12.83
C LEU A 204 1.61 -1.21 12.49
N LEU A 205 2.83 -1.44 12.93
CA LEU A 205 4.00 -0.68 12.53
C LEU A 205 4.83 -1.56 11.60
N VAL A 206 5.06 -1.07 10.38
CA VAL A 206 5.82 -1.80 9.37
C VAL A 206 7.04 -0.98 8.98
N VAL A 207 8.22 -1.54 9.22
CA VAL A 207 9.50 -0.92 8.86
C VAL A 207 9.89 -1.41 7.47
N LEU A 208 9.80 -0.51 6.47
CA LEU A 208 10.16 -0.82 5.08
C LEU A 208 11.64 -0.57 4.82
N GLN A 209 12.22 0.39 5.53
CA GLN A 209 13.64 0.76 5.42
C GLN A 209 14.15 1.30 6.77
N GLY A 210 15.39 0.96 7.13
CA GLY A 210 16.02 1.37 8.37
C GLY A 210 15.71 0.43 9.55
N ASN A 211 15.92 0.94 10.74
CA ASN A 211 15.66 0.27 12.02
C ASN A 211 14.93 1.23 12.97
N VAL A 212 14.05 0.72 13.80
CA VAL A 212 13.33 1.44 14.85
C VAL A 212 13.37 0.67 16.16
#